data_16b464e6a2c63de65973e9f6752ec8cd
#
_entry.id   16b464e6a2c63de65973e9f6752ec8cd
#
_cell.length_a   1.000
_cell.length_b   1.000
_cell.length_c   1.000
_cell.angle_alpha   90.00
_cell.angle_beta   90.00
_cell.angle_gamma   90.00
#
_symmetry.space_group_name_H-M   'P 1'
#
loop_
_entity.id
_entity.type
_entity.pdbx_description
1 polymer ?
#
loop_
_entity_poly.entity_id
_entity_poly.type
_entity_poly.pdbx_seq_one_letter_code
_entity_poly.pdbx_strand_id
1 'polypeptide(L)'
;MDYLWTFANPKIPDSLWGLSFFVLCFVMALTCIFTRKGRLIKRVLFSILLIEYVTLLLCSTIIMRIPSVGIHYKTELFWSYVAITNGRTELIAENLLNIFVFIPLGLLLSTFECFNRWWIVLIIGLLLSTCIEFSQSIFQRGLGEFDDIFHNTLGAIIGYWIALSLINLKHKNMQIVKNIWKFISFLCWPQQGKHVTTQSQSYKEHDNGN
;
A
#
# COMPACT_ATOMS: atom_id res chain seq x y z
N MET A 1 -31.20 8.36 1.92
CA MET A 1 -30.28 8.49 0.77
C MET A 1 -29.54 9.82 0.77
N ASP A 2 -30.08 10.87 1.32
CA ASP A 2 -29.47 12.21 1.29
C ASP A 2 -28.20 12.36 2.16
N TYR A 3 -28.04 11.53 3.19
CA TYR A 3 -26.87 11.57 4.09
C TYR A 3 -25.56 11.10 3.43
N LEU A 4 -25.63 10.06 2.61
CA LEU A 4 -24.46 9.60 1.83
C LEU A 4 -24.04 10.64 0.78
N TRP A 5 -25.00 11.41 0.23
CA TRP A 5 -24.73 12.48 -0.69
C TRP A 5 -24.06 13.69 -0.04
N THR A 6 -24.39 13.98 1.23
CA THR A 6 -23.73 15.06 1.98
C THR A 6 -22.29 14.72 2.33
N PHE A 7 -21.98 13.45 2.57
CA PHE A 7 -20.62 12.96 2.79
C PHE A 7 -19.79 12.93 1.50
N ALA A 8 -20.42 12.56 0.40
CA ALA A 8 -19.77 12.44 -0.92
C ALA A 8 -19.76 13.75 -1.73
N ASN A 9 -20.36 14.85 -1.23
CA ASN A 9 -20.49 16.09 -1.98
C ASN A 9 -19.59 17.22 -1.42
N PRO A 10 -18.26 17.08 -1.52
CA PRO A 10 -17.44 18.26 -1.59
C PRO A 10 -17.83 18.99 -2.89
N LYS A 11 -17.97 20.31 -2.88
CA LYS A 11 -18.16 21.13 -4.10
C LYS A 11 -16.95 21.07 -5.06
N ILE A 12 -16.25 19.95 -5.11
CA ILE A 12 -15.24 19.70 -6.13
C ILE A 12 -16.01 19.23 -7.36
N PRO A 13 -15.81 19.86 -8.52
CA PRO A 13 -16.34 19.35 -9.76
C PRO A 13 -15.95 17.87 -9.91
N ASP A 14 -16.91 17.01 -10.27
CA ASP A 14 -16.69 15.57 -10.49
C ASP A 14 -15.51 15.31 -11.43
N SER A 15 -15.22 16.28 -12.32
CA SER A 15 -14.06 16.29 -13.20
C SER A 15 -12.70 16.30 -12.46
N LEU A 16 -12.59 16.96 -11.30
CA LEU A 16 -11.33 16.99 -10.53
C LEU A 16 -11.10 15.69 -9.78
N TRP A 17 -12.15 15.04 -9.27
CA TRP A 17 -12.05 13.69 -8.70
C TRP A 17 -11.65 12.67 -9.77
N GLY A 18 -12.27 12.74 -10.94
CA GLY A 18 -11.90 11.92 -12.09
C GLY A 18 -10.46 12.14 -12.52
N LEU A 19 -10.01 13.39 -12.57
CA LEU A 19 -8.64 13.74 -12.95
C LEU A 19 -7.62 13.20 -11.94
N SER A 20 -7.84 13.38 -10.64
CA SER A 20 -6.94 12.90 -9.60
C SER A 20 -6.88 11.37 -9.56
N PHE A 21 -8.01 10.69 -9.72
CA PHE A 21 -8.05 9.24 -9.86
C PHE A 21 -7.31 8.76 -11.12
N PHE A 22 -7.44 9.48 -12.23
CA PHE A 22 -6.72 9.17 -13.48
C PHE A 22 -5.21 9.36 -13.33
N VAL A 23 -4.77 10.45 -12.67
CA VAL A 23 -3.36 10.69 -12.37
C VAL A 23 -2.81 9.58 -11.46
N LEU A 24 -3.55 9.21 -10.42
CA LEU A 24 -3.19 8.11 -9.52
C LEU A 24 -3.03 6.78 -10.29
N CYS A 25 -4.00 6.42 -11.13
CA CYS A 25 -3.95 5.22 -11.96
C CYS A 25 -2.82 5.28 -12.98
N PHE A 26 -2.58 6.44 -13.61
CA PHE A 26 -1.52 6.64 -14.58
C PHE A 26 -0.13 6.49 -13.95
N VAL A 27 0.10 7.12 -12.79
CA VAL A 27 1.36 6.98 -12.05
C VAL A 27 1.55 5.56 -11.54
N MET A 28 0.48 4.87 -11.08
CA MET A 28 0.52 3.45 -10.74
C MET A 28 0.90 2.59 -11.94
N ALA A 29 0.33 2.84 -13.12
CA ALA A 29 0.69 2.14 -14.35
C ALA A 29 2.14 2.39 -14.75
N LEU A 30 2.60 3.64 -14.69
CA LEU A 30 4.01 4.00 -14.93
C LEU A 30 4.94 3.29 -13.95
N THR A 31 4.61 3.25 -12.65
CA THR A 31 5.42 2.52 -11.65
C THR A 31 5.50 1.04 -11.98
N CYS A 32 4.43 0.42 -12.45
CA CYS A 32 4.44 -0.98 -12.89
C CYS A 32 5.33 -1.21 -14.12
N ILE A 33 5.32 -0.28 -15.10
CA ILE A 33 6.10 -0.37 -16.35
C ILE A 33 7.57 -0.10 -16.06
N PHE A 34 7.90 0.95 -15.31
CA PHE A 34 9.28 1.36 -15.01
C PHE A 34 9.95 0.55 -13.89
N THR A 35 9.26 -0.43 -13.30
CA THR A 35 9.83 -1.25 -12.21
C THR A 35 11.07 -2.06 -12.57
N ARG A 36 11.46 -2.10 -13.85
CA ARG A 36 12.72 -2.74 -14.27
C ARG A 36 13.96 -1.85 -14.14
N LYS A 37 13.83 -0.52 -14.04
CA LYS A 37 14.96 0.43 -14.00
C LYS A 37 14.96 1.25 -12.70
N GLY A 38 15.95 1.00 -11.85
CA GLY A 38 16.40 1.91 -10.78
C GLY A 38 15.54 2.01 -9.53
N ARG A 39 16.11 1.65 -8.37
CA ARG A 39 15.47 1.83 -7.03
C ARG A 39 15.08 3.29 -6.75
N LEU A 40 15.86 4.24 -7.25
CA LEU A 40 15.62 5.67 -7.03
C LEU A 40 14.33 6.15 -7.69
N ILE A 41 14.13 5.80 -8.98
CA ILE A 41 12.93 6.21 -9.73
C ILE A 41 11.66 5.68 -9.04
N LYS A 42 11.69 4.43 -8.57
CA LYS A 42 10.58 3.86 -7.80
C LYS A 42 10.26 4.65 -6.54
N ARG A 43 11.28 4.96 -5.73
CA ARG A 43 11.11 5.75 -4.50
C ARG A 43 10.49 7.10 -4.80
N VAL A 44 10.99 7.81 -5.82
CA VAL A 44 10.45 9.12 -6.22
C VAL A 44 8.99 9.00 -6.66
N LEU A 45 8.64 8.05 -7.51
CA LEU A 45 7.27 7.85 -7.97
C LEU A 45 6.32 7.50 -6.82
N PHE A 46 6.71 6.60 -5.92
CA PHE A 46 5.88 6.26 -4.76
C PHE A 46 5.79 7.43 -3.76
N SER A 47 6.82 8.27 -3.63
CA SER A 47 6.74 9.49 -2.81
C SER A 47 5.75 10.49 -3.40
N ILE A 48 5.76 10.69 -4.71
CA ILE A 48 4.79 11.56 -5.40
C ILE A 48 3.36 11.05 -5.17
N LEU A 49 3.15 9.74 -5.37
CA LEU A 49 1.84 9.11 -5.12
C LEU A 49 1.36 9.28 -3.67
N LEU A 50 2.27 9.11 -2.71
CA LEU A 50 1.93 9.26 -1.30
C LEU A 50 1.56 10.71 -0.98
N ILE A 51 2.33 11.68 -1.47
CA ILE A 51 2.04 13.11 -1.28
C ILE A 51 0.70 13.47 -1.91
N GLU A 52 0.47 13.07 -3.15
CA GLU A 52 -0.78 13.31 -3.87
C GLU A 52 -1.96 12.70 -3.11
N TYR A 53 -1.84 11.43 -2.69
CA TYR A 53 -2.88 10.76 -1.94
C TYR A 53 -3.21 11.46 -0.61
N VAL A 54 -2.19 11.81 0.18
CA VAL A 54 -2.39 12.52 1.45
C VAL A 54 -3.01 13.90 1.22
N THR A 55 -2.59 14.61 0.16
CA THR A 55 -3.19 15.90 -0.21
C THR A 55 -4.67 15.74 -0.57
N LEU A 56 -5.02 14.75 -1.40
CA LEU A 56 -6.41 14.46 -1.75
C LEU A 56 -7.23 14.09 -0.52
N LEU A 57 -6.68 13.27 0.37
CA LEU A 57 -7.32 12.88 1.62
C LEU A 57 -7.63 14.11 2.49
N LEU A 58 -6.66 14.98 2.72
CA LEU A 58 -6.85 16.20 3.51
C LEU A 58 -7.81 17.20 2.84
N CYS A 59 -7.72 17.34 1.52
CA CYS A 59 -8.65 18.17 0.77
C CYS A 59 -10.10 17.67 0.91
N SER A 60 -10.32 16.38 0.72
CA SER A 60 -11.67 15.79 0.78
C SER A 60 -12.25 15.79 2.18
N THR A 61 -11.44 15.53 3.19
CA THR A 61 -11.92 15.37 4.57
C THR A 61 -12.00 16.68 5.34
N ILE A 62 -11.18 17.68 5.03
CA ILE A 62 -11.10 18.95 5.78
C ILE A 62 -11.48 20.15 4.91
N ILE A 63 -10.78 20.36 3.77
CA ILE A 63 -10.85 21.63 3.05
C ILE A 63 -12.21 21.78 2.35
N MET A 64 -12.69 20.72 1.73
CA MET A 64 -13.89 20.76 0.87
C MET A 64 -15.20 20.51 1.64
N ARG A 65 -15.14 20.12 2.91
CA ARG A 65 -16.35 19.99 3.73
C ARG A 65 -16.92 21.37 4.05
N ILE A 66 -18.26 21.48 3.96
CA ILE A 66 -18.99 22.70 4.32
C ILE A 66 -18.99 22.81 5.83
N PRO A 67 -18.64 23.97 6.41
CA PRO A 67 -18.75 24.17 7.87
C PRO A 67 -20.17 23.94 8.36
N SER A 68 -20.34 23.16 9.42
CA SER A 68 -21.59 22.96 10.12
C SER A 68 -21.63 23.82 11.39
N VAL A 69 -22.81 24.33 11.74
CA VAL A 69 -22.96 25.12 12.97
C VAL A 69 -22.99 24.18 14.18
N GLY A 70 -22.03 24.35 15.09
CA GLY A 70 -21.96 23.59 16.35
C GLY A 70 -20.64 22.83 16.51
N ILE A 71 -20.21 22.64 17.75
CA ILE A 71 -19.07 21.78 18.08
C ILE A 71 -19.63 20.38 18.26
N HIS A 72 -19.24 19.48 17.36
CA HIS A 72 -19.69 18.10 17.42
C HIS A 72 -18.48 17.18 17.54
N TYR A 73 -18.31 16.53 18.70
CA TYR A 73 -17.42 15.39 18.83
C TYR A 73 -18.16 14.27 19.55
N LYS A 74 -17.90 13.07 19.11
CA LYS A 74 -18.32 11.84 19.79
C LYS A 74 -17.08 11.10 20.26
N THR A 75 -16.91 11.09 21.57
CA THR A 75 -15.79 10.44 22.24
C THR A 75 -16.09 9.00 22.64
N GLU A 76 -17.34 8.57 22.49
CA GLU A 76 -17.75 7.21 22.80
C GLU A 76 -17.22 6.25 21.73
N LEU A 77 -16.34 5.36 22.14
CA LEU A 77 -15.78 4.33 21.24
C LEU A 77 -16.88 3.30 20.92
N PHE A 78 -16.98 2.91 19.65
CA PHE A 78 -17.96 1.95 19.12
C PHE A 78 -19.43 2.38 19.23
N TRP A 79 -19.70 3.69 19.35
CA TRP A 79 -21.06 4.21 19.35
C TRP A 79 -21.82 3.88 18.06
N SER A 80 -21.12 3.87 16.90
CA SER A 80 -21.70 3.55 15.60
C SER A 80 -22.27 2.14 15.56
N TYR A 81 -21.62 1.17 16.20
CA TYR A 81 -22.10 -0.21 16.28
C TYR A 81 -23.39 -0.32 17.12
N VAL A 82 -23.46 0.42 18.23
CA VAL A 82 -24.70 0.49 19.04
C VAL A 82 -25.81 1.15 18.24
N ALA A 83 -25.52 2.21 17.49
CA ALA A 83 -26.51 2.86 16.64
C ALA A 83 -26.98 1.96 15.48
N ILE A 84 -26.09 1.16 14.90
CA ILE A 84 -26.42 0.16 13.87
C ILE A 84 -27.39 -0.89 14.44
N THR A 85 -27.16 -1.41 15.63
CA THR A 85 -28.08 -2.37 16.27
C THR A 85 -29.45 -1.76 16.58
N ASN A 86 -29.52 -0.44 16.73
CA ASN A 86 -30.75 0.33 16.92
C ASN A 86 -31.40 0.75 15.57
N GLY A 87 -30.94 0.21 14.44
CA GLY A 87 -31.58 0.40 13.15
C GLY A 87 -30.93 1.46 12.23
N ARG A 88 -29.82 2.12 12.64
CA ARG A 88 -29.11 3.10 11.81
C ARG A 88 -28.11 2.41 10.89
N THR A 89 -28.61 1.67 9.90
CA THR A 89 -27.79 0.86 8.99
C THR A 89 -26.91 1.68 8.03
N GLU A 90 -27.20 2.97 7.83
CA GLU A 90 -26.37 3.88 7.03
C GLU A 90 -24.93 3.99 7.55
N LEU A 91 -24.72 3.86 8.87
CA LEU A 91 -23.41 3.91 9.50
C LEU A 91 -22.48 2.75 9.08
N ILE A 92 -23.04 1.64 8.59
CA ILE A 92 -22.23 0.54 8.04
C ILE A 92 -21.42 1.02 6.84
N ALA A 93 -22.07 1.75 5.93
CA ALA A 93 -21.41 2.29 4.75
C ALA A 93 -20.37 3.34 5.11
N GLU A 94 -20.64 4.19 6.10
CA GLU A 94 -19.70 5.20 6.60
C GLU A 94 -18.45 4.54 7.19
N ASN A 95 -18.60 3.56 8.08
CA ASN A 95 -17.50 2.81 8.69
C ASN A 95 -16.65 2.09 7.62
N LEU A 96 -17.30 1.47 6.62
CA LEU A 96 -16.59 0.83 5.52
C LEU A 96 -15.83 1.83 4.65
N LEU A 97 -16.42 2.99 4.34
CA LEU A 97 -15.75 4.03 3.58
C LEU A 97 -14.50 4.54 4.28
N ASN A 98 -14.54 4.74 5.59
CA ASN A 98 -13.38 5.13 6.39
C ASN A 98 -12.26 4.09 6.30
N ILE A 99 -12.59 2.80 6.39
CA ILE A 99 -11.61 1.72 6.16
C ILE A 99 -11.04 1.81 4.74
N PHE A 100 -11.89 1.85 3.71
CA PHE A 100 -11.46 1.83 2.31
C PHE A 100 -10.59 3.02 1.93
N VAL A 101 -10.91 4.20 2.45
CA VAL A 101 -10.13 5.42 2.19
C VAL A 101 -8.72 5.33 2.75
N PHE A 102 -8.44 4.58 3.82
CA PHE A 102 -7.10 4.45 4.38
C PHE A 102 -6.29 3.24 3.89
N ILE A 103 -6.91 2.31 3.14
CA ILE A 103 -6.18 1.19 2.51
C ILE A 103 -5.01 1.68 1.62
N PRO A 104 -5.17 2.68 0.73
CA PRO A 104 -4.06 3.16 -0.09
C PRO A 104 -2.89 3.72 0.70
N LEU A 105 -3.15 4.34 1.87
CA LEU A 105 -2.08 4.79 2.77
C LEU A 105 -1.18 3.63 3.20
N GLY A 106 -1.76 2.56 3.68
CA GLY A 106 -1.03 1.37 4.10
C GLY A 106 -0.28 0.70 2.96
N LEU A 107 -0.90 0.59 1.79
CA LEU A 107 -0.27 0.08 0.56
C LEU A 107 0.96 0.91 0.18
N LEU A 108 0.85 2.23 0.15
CA LEU A 108 1.93 3.13 -0.26
C LEU A 108 3.05 3.16 0.77
N LEU A 109 2.74 3.26 2.07
CA LEU A 109 3.74 3.27 3.14
C LEU A 109 4.57 1.98 3.14
N SER A 110 3.96 0.82 2.91
CA SER A 110 4.67 -0.47 2.89
C SER A 110 5.68 -0.62 1.76
N THR A 111 5.62 0.24 0.72
CA THR A 111 6.61 0.23 -0.37
C THR A 111 7.96 0.82 0.04
N PHE A 112 8.00 1.61 1.11
CA PHE A 112 9.22 2.21 1.64
C PHE A 112 9.84 1.31 2.71
N GLU A 113 11.12 1.00 2.57
CA GLU A 113 11.85 0.13 3.50
C GLU A 113 11.81 0.63 4.96
N CYS A 114 11.82 1.97 5.16
CA CYS A 114 11.76 2.59 6.48
C CYS A 114 10.39 2.44 7.16
N PHE A 115 9.30 2.31 6.37
CA PHE A 115 7.94 2.19 6.88
C PHE A 115 7.38 0.77 6.77
N ASN A 116 8.17 -0.20 6.27
CA ASN A 116 7.73 -1.57 6.08
C ASN A 116 7.69 -2.38 7.39
N ARG A 117 6.98 -1.83 8.39
CA ARG A 117 6.68 -2.47 9.67
C ARG A 117 5.25 -2.13 10.07
N TRP A 118 4.45 -3.13 10.38
CA TRP A 118 3.02 -2.95 10.69
C TRP A 118 2.75 -1.91 11.78
N TRP A 119 3.57 -1.86 12.83
CA TRP A 119 3.40 -0.90 13.93
C TRP A 119 3.72 0.55 13.53
N ILE A 120 4.62 0.76 12.53
CA ILE A 120 4.90 2.10 11.99
C ILE A 120 3.69 2.58 11.19
N VAL A 121 3.12 1.70 10.35
CA VAL A 121 1.91 2.01 9.57
C VAL A 121 0.73 2.28 10.50
N LEU A 122 0.60 1.50 11.59
CA LEU A 122 -0.40 1.75 12.63
C LEU A 122 -0.25 3.14 13.24
N ILE A 123 0.97 3.51 13.67
CA ILE A 123 1.22 4.84 14.28
C ILE A 123 0.94 5.96 13.29
N ILE A 124 1.41 5.85 12.04
CA ILE A 124 1.16 6.87 11.02
C ILE A 124 -0.34 6.98 10.71
N GLY A 125 -1.03 5.87 10.54
CA GLY A 125 -2.47 5.84 10.32
C GLY A 125 -3.25 6.49 11.48
N LEU A 126 -2.90 6.12 12.72
CA LEU A 126 -3.48 6.68 13.93
C LEU A 126 -3.25 8.20 14.03
N LEU A 127 -2.02 8.67 13.84
CA LEU A 127 -1.69 10.08 13.91
C LEU A 127 -2.41 10.88 12.83
N LEU A 128 -2.37 10.40 11.58
CA LEU A 128 -3.03 11.10 10.47
C LEU A 128 -4.55 11.16 10.67
N SER A 129 -5.17 10.05 11.06
CA SER A 129 -6.61 10.04 11.35
C SER A 129 -6.97 10.95 12.52
N THR A 130 -6.22 10.91 13.62
CA THR A 130 -6.42 11.81 14.75
C THR A 130 -6.30 13.29 14.33
N CYS A 131 -5.31 13.63 13.50
CA CYS A 131 -5.16 14.99 12.97
C CYS A 131 -6.37 15.40 12.12
N ILE A 132 -6.92 14.50 11.32
CA ILE A 132 -8.11 14.77 10.49
C ILE A 132 -9.31 15.04 11.41
N GLU A 133 -9.62 14.14 12.34
CA GLU A 133 -10.78 14.26 13.23
C GLU A 133 -10.69 15.51 14.10
N PHE A 134 -9.49 15.81 14.63
CA PHE A 134 -9.25 17.03 15.39
C PHE A 134 -9.43 18.29 14.54
N SER A 135 -8.93 18.28 13.30
CA SER A 135 -9.11 19.39 12.37
C SER A 135 -10.56 19.60 11.99
N GLN A 136 -11.34 18.54 11.77
CA GLN A 136 -12.77 18.62 11.49
C GLN A 136 -13.55 19.25 12.65
N SER A 137 -13.21 18.87 13.88
CA SER A 137 -13.80 19.45 15.09
C SER A 137 -13.48 20.94 15.23
N ILE A 138 -12.21 21.33 15.08
CA ILE A 138 -11.78 22.73 15.22
C ILE A 138 -12.39 23.64 14.13
N PHE A 139 -12.34 23.17 12.88
CA PHE A 139 -12.86 23.96 11.76
C PHE A 139 -14.37 23.82 11.56
N GLN A 140 -15.05 23.08 12.46
CA GLN A 140 -16.49 22.81 12.38
C GLN A 140 -16.91 22.22 11.02
N ARG A 141 -16.05 21.37 10.44
CA ARG A 141 -16.22 20.77 9.10
C ARG A 141 -16.58 19.29 9.15
N GLY A 142 -17.20 18.85 10.22
CA GLY A 142 -17.64 17.47 10.44
C GLY A 142 -17.78 17.17 11.92
N LEU A 143 -18.14 15.93 12.19
CA LEU A 143 -18.18 15.36 13.53
C LEU A 143 -16.84 14.67 13.76
N GLY A 144 -16.09 15.08 14.78
CA GLY A 144 -14.87 14.36 15.18
C GLY A 144 -15.25 13.10 15.96
N GLU A 145 -14.95 11.94 15.42
CA GLU A 145 -15.39 10.66 15.95
C GLU A 145 -14.22 9.72 16.26
N PHE A 146 -14.20 9.16 17.49
CA PHE A 146 -13.20 8.13 17.81
C PHE A 146 -13.38 6.84 16.98
N ASP A 147 -14.60 6.53 16.57
CA ASP A 147 -14.88 5.39 15.70
C ASP A 147 -14.18 5.55 14.34
N ASP A 148 -14.15 6.76 13.79
CA ASP A 148 -13.46 7.05 12.53
C ASP A 148 -11.95 6.87 12.65
N ILE A 149 -11.36 7.28 13.78
CA ILE A 149 -9.94 7.03 14.04
C ILE A 149 -9.64 5.53 14.03
N PHE A 150 -10.52 4.74 14.62
CA PHE A 150 -10.38 3.28 14.64
C PHE A 150 -10.49 2.68 13.23
N HIS A 151 -11.54 3.02 12.47
CA HIS A 151 -11.77 2.49 11.13
C HIS A 151 -10.68 2.90 10.13
N ASN A 152 -10.26 4.16 10.15
CA ASN A 152 -9.18 4.68 9.33
C ASN A 152 -7.86 3.95 9.61
N THR A 153 -7.51 3.79 10.88
CA THR A 153 -6.30 3.07 11.29
C THR A 153 -6.35 1.60 10.86
N LEU A 154 -7.52 0.96 11.03
CA LEU A 154 -7.74 -0.42 10.56
C LEU A 154 -7.55 -0.53 9.05
N GLY A 155 -8.05 0.43 8.27
CA GLY A 155 -7.85 0.51 6.83
C GLY A 155 -6.38 0.55 6.43
N ALA A 156 -5.57 1.39 7.12
CA ALA A 156 -4.13 1.45 6.88
C ALA A 156 -3.43 0.11 7.15
N ILE A 157 -3.80 -0.58 8.23
CA ILE A 157 -3.26 -1.91 8.55
C ILE A 157 -3.66 -2.95 7.50
N ILE A 158 -4.90 -2.95 7.06
CA ILE A 158 -5.36 -3.84 5.98
C ILE A 158 -4.54 -3.58 4.71
N GLY A 159 -4.33 -2.31 4.33
CA GLY A 159 -3.51 -1.92 3.19
C GLY A 159 -2.07 -2.45 3.28
N TYR A 160 -1.46 -2.38 4.45
CA TYR A 160 -0.14 -2.96 4.72
C TYR A 160 -0.11 -4.48 4.45
N TRP A 161 -1.09 -5.23 4.99
CA TRP A 161 -1.15 -6.68 4.79
C TRP A 161 -1.42 -7.08 3.34
N ILE A 162 -2.25 -6.32 2.63
CA ILE A 162 -2.46 -6.50 1.19
C ILE A 162 -1.13 -6.32 0.44
N ALA A 163 -0.37 -5.26 0.72
CA ALA A 163 0.92 -5.02 0.08
C ALA A 163 1.92 -6.16 0.33
N LEU A 164 2.04 -6.63 1.57
CA LEU A 164 2.90 -7.78 1.90
C LEU A 164 2.50 -9.04 1.13
N SER A 165 1.20 -9.31 1.04
CA SER A 165 0.68 -10.45 0.29
C SER A 165 1.05 -10.38 -1.19
N LEU A 166 0.91 -9.19 -1.81
CA LEU A 166 1.29 -8.96 -3.20
C LEU A 166 2.79 -9.11 -3.44
N ILE A 167 3.63 -8.62 -2.52
CA ILE A 167 5.08 -8.76 -2.58
C ILE A 167 5.46 -10.25 -2.48
N ASN A 168 4.88 -10.99 -1.55
CA ASN A 168 5.16 -12.41 -1.36
C ASN A 168 4.74 -13.25 -2.58
N LEU A 169 3.58 -12.97 -3.16
CA LEU A 169 3.12 -13.62 -4.39
C LEU A 169 4.09 -13.37 -5.55
N LYS A 170 4.58 -12.14 -5.71
CA LYS A 170 5.58 -11.80 -6.74
C LYS A 170 6.88 -12.57 -6.53
N HIS A 171 7.37 -12.69 -5.29
CA HIS A 171 8.57 -13.45 -4.98
C HIS A 171 8.38 -14.95 -5.30
N LYS A 172 7.25 -15.53 -4.92
CA LYS A 172 6.92 -16.94 -5.20
C LYS A 172 6.89 -17.22 -6.72
N ASN A 173 6.23 -16.36 -7.49
CA ASN A 173 6.16 -16.51 -8.95
C ASN A 173 7.53 -16.36 -9.62
N MET A 174 8.38 -15.42 -9.15
CA MET A 174 9.75 -15.27 -9.64
C MET A 174 10.60 -16.51 -9.35
N GLN A 175 10.42 -17.15 -8.20
CA GLN A 175 11.15 -18.36 -7.86
C GLN A 175 10.73 -19.55 -8.75
N ILE A 176 9.44 -19.67 -9.02
CA ILE A 176 8.93 -20.71 -9.96
C ILE A 176 9.56 -20.51 -11.35
N VAL A 177 9.56 -19.29 -11.88
CA VAL A 177 10.17 -18.98 -13.19
C VAL A 177 11.65 -19.30 -13.20
N LYS A 178 12.40 -18.95 -12.13
CA LYS A 178 13.83 -19.30 -12.03
C LYS A 178 14.05 -20.81 -12.00
N ASN A 179 13.22 -21.56 -11.30
CA ASN A 179 13.32 -23.01 -11.23
C ASN A 179 13.05 -23.66 -12.59
N ILE A 180 12.01 -23.19 -13.30
CA ILE A 180 11.71 -23.64 -14.66
C ILE A 180 12.87 -23.33 -15.60
N TRP A 181 13.45 -22.11 -15.54
CA TRP A 181 14.59 -21.71 -16.37
C TRP A 181 15.81 -22.58 -16.08
N LYS A 182 16.10 -22.88 -14.81
CA LYS A 182 17.19 -23.77 -14.40
C LYS A 182 16.97 -25.20 -14.93
N PHE A 183 15.72 -25.68 -14.91
CA PHE A 183 15.39 -26.98 -15.47
C PHE A 183 15.56 -27.04 -16.99
N ILE A 184 15.09 -26.02 -17.71
CA ILE A 184 15.26 -25.90 -19.16
C ILE A 184 16.76 -25.82 -19.53
N SER A 185 17.55 -25.02 -18.83
CA SER A 185 18.98 -24.91 -19.07
C SER A 185 19.71 -26.23 -18.81
N PHE A 186 19.28 -27.01 -17.83
CA PHE A 186 19.81 -28.34 -17.57
C PHE A 186 19.51 -29.33 -18.73
N LEU A 187 18.30 -29.24 -19.31
CA LEU A 187 17.92 -30.09 -20.45
C LEU A 187 18.57 -29.68 -21.77
N CYS A 188 18.77 -28.37 -21.99
CA CYS A 188 19.29 -27.85 -23.25
C CYS A 188 20.80 -27.77 -23.31
N TRP A 189 21.53 -27.85 -22.17
CA TRP A 189 22.99 -27.81 -22.15
C TRP A 189 23.50 -29.18 -21.66
N PRO A 190 23.98 -30.06 -22.57
CA PRO A 190 24.62 -31.31 -22.20
C PRO A 190 25.84 -30.95 -21.33
N GLN A 191 25.96 -31.57 -20.18
CA GLN A 191 27.13 -31.50 -19.32
C GLN A 191 28.32 -31.95 -20.20
N GLN A 192 29.10 -31.01 -20.72
CA GLN A 192 30.39 -31.33 -21.32
C GLN A 192 31.19 -32.06 -20.23
N GLY A 193 31.46 -33.35 -20.51
CA GLY A 193 32.10 -34.26 -19.61
C GLY A 193 33.38 -33.63 -19.04
N LYS A 194 33.53 -33.71 -17.75
CA LYS A 194 34.82 -33.62 -17.12
C LYS A 194 35.67 -34.72 -17.75
N HIS A 195 36.46 -34.39 -18.79
CA HIS A 195 37.54 -35.23 -19.23
C HIS A 195 38.45 -35.38 -18.00
N VAL A 196 38.37 -36.55 -17.42
CA VAL A 196 39.35 -37.08 -16.44
C VAL A 196 40.67 -37.15 -17.20
N THR A 197 41.53 -36.18 -16.99
CA THR A 197 42.95 -36.25 -17.33
C THR A 197 43.64 -37.15 -16.32
N THR A 198 43.42 -38.48 -16.50
CA THR A 198 44.19 -39.49 -15.83
C THR A 198 44.99 -40.19 -16.93
N GLN A 199 46.17 -39.66 -17.25
CA GLN A 199 47.31 -40.41 -17.85
C GLN A 199 48.41 -39.43 -18.27
N SER A 200 49.31 -39.11 -17.36
CA SER A 200 50.72 -38.85 -17.71
C SER A 200 51.60 -38.74 -16.47
N GLN A 201 51.57 -39.78 -15.64
CA GLN A 201 52.62 -40.01 -14.63
C GLN A 201 53.07 -41.47 -14.69
N SER A 202 53.71 -41.87 -15.79
CA SER A 202 54.40 -43.17 -15.87
C SER A 202 55.44 -43.22 -17.00
N TYR A 203 56.27 -42.19 -17.15
CA TYR A 203 57.50 -42.29 -17.95
C TYR A 203 58.52 -41.23 -17.53
N LYS A 204 59.06 -41.36 -16.34
CA LYS A 204 60.32 -40.74 -15.91
C LYS A 204 60.93 -41.47 -14.74
N GLU A 205 61.20 -42.73 -14.89
CA GLU A 205 62.12 -43.47 -14.05
C GLU A 205 62.77 -44.59 -14.89
N HIS A 206 63.72 -44.23 -15.71
CA HIS A 206 64.81 -45.11 -16.22
C HIS A 206 65.65 -44.28 -17.18
N ASP A 207 66.54 -43.47 -16.65
CA ASP A 207 67.82 -43.18 -17.26
C ASP A 207 68.66 -42.30 -16.32
N ASN A 208 69.35 -42.96 -15.37
CA ASN A 208 70.57 -42.46 -14.76
C ASN A 208 71.30 -43.68 -14.15
N GLY A 209 72.11 -44.28 -14.97
CA GLY A 209 73.06 -45.34 -14.58
C GLY A 209 74.09 -45.54 -15.70
N ASN A 210 75.09 -44.63 -15.75
CA ASN A 210 76.49 -44.84 -16.00
C ASN A 210 77.20 -43.50 -16.08
#